data_63ea06deec618db61761b7e997ad0f97
#
_entry.id   63ea06deec618db61761b7e997ad0f97
#
_cell.length_a   1.000
_cell.length_b   1.000
_cell.length_c   1.000
_cell.angle_alpha   90.00
_cell.angle_beta   90.00
_cell.angle_gamma   90.00
#
_symmetry.space_group_name_H-M   'P 1'
#
loop_
_entity.id
_entity.type
_entity.pdbx_description
1 polymer ?
#
loop_
_entity_poly.entity_id
_entity_poly.type
_entity_poly.pdbx_seq_one_letter_code
_entity_poly.pdbx_strand_id
1 'polypeptide(L)'
;MCRLFSITSNDPLSPMVAIRAIDVMKEGHDGSGVGLFLTDLGGEFQNFKEEPILSGIFSNEGLKNLDRFMIDQDFMVKYKLSIKPAKTPPAGTPKRDNYVIRVYEYPAEWEGLSKEEVKFRLMMVQLQLRRMGEQDESMLLFSFWPDVIMIKEVGDPLAVAEYLGLDRKELTARVILSQGRQNTNYAINIYACHPFFIQGMASATNGENTAFVPIREFLSSRNFPGYTGYNSDSEVFTHILHYMQNQLGMGMEMY
;
A
#
# COMPACT_ATOMS: atom_id res chain seq x y z
N MET A 1 -1.85 10.68 19.07
CA MET A 1 -2.86 10.58 18.00
C MET A 1 -2.18 10.47 16.64
N CYS A 2 -2.72 9.67 15.72
CA CYS A 2 -2.24 9.61 14.34
C CYS A 2 -2.27 10.98 13.66
N ARG A 3 -1.51 11.17 12.59
CA ARG A 3 -1.48 12.38 11.75
C ARG A 3 -1.92 11.98 10.37
N LEU A 4 -2.88 12.67 9.84
CA LEU A 4 -3.47 12.38 8.54
C LEU A 4 -3.27 13.60 7.63
N PHE A 5 -2.82 13.35 6.41
CA PHE A 5 -2.66 14.37 5.39
C PHE A 5 -3.11 13.81 4.04
N SER A 6 -3.86 14.61 3.31
CA SER A 6 -4.21 14.32 1.92
C SER A 6 -4.11 15.59 1.07
N ILE A 7 -3.73 15.42 -0.18
CA ILE A 7 -3.67 16.51 -1.15
C ILE A 7 -4.06 16.01 -2.54
N THR A 8 -4.77 16.85 -3.26
CA THR A 8 -4.99 16.72 -4.70
C THR A 8 -4.45 17.99 -5.38
N SER A 9 -3.70 17.83 -6.46
CA SER A 9 -3.05 18.92 -7.18
C SER A 9 -3.21 18.77 -8.69
N ASN A 10 -3.18 19.89 -9.41
CA ASN A 10 -3.15 19.89 -10.87
C ASN A 10 -1.81 19.37 -11.42
N ASP A 11 -0.71 19.64 -10.71
CA ASP A 11 0.63 19.20 -11.07
C ASP A 11 1.09 18.04 -10.16
N PRO A 12 1.85 17.06 -10.68
CA PRO A 12 2.41 15.99 -9.86
C PRO A 12 3.36 16.55 -8.79
N LEU A 13 3.13 16.17 -7.54
CA LEU A 13 3.92 16.58 -6.38
C LEU A 13 4.81 15.43 -5.90
N SER A 14 5.98 15.77 -5.33
CA SER A 14 6.81 14.81 -4.61
C SER A 14 6.08 14.32 -3.34
N PRO A 15 6.19 13.04 -2.96
CA PRO A 15 5.66 12.53 -1.70
C PRO A 15 6.26 13.25 -0.46
N MET A 16 7.37 13.94 -0.63
CA MET A 16 7.97 14.75 0.44
C MET A 16 7.07 15.88 0.94
N VAL A 17 6.10 16.33 0.13
CA VAL A 17 5.08 17.29 0.58
C VAL A 17 4.27 16.69 1.73
N ALA A 18 3.81 15.46 1.57
CA ALA A 18 3.04 14.74 2.60
C ALA A 18 3.92 14.39 3.82
N ILE A 19 5.14 13.91 3.59
CA ILE A 19 6.10 13.60 4.66
C ILE A 19 6.36 14.82 5.55
N ARG A 20 6.64 15.98 4.95
CA ARG A 20 6.87 17.23 5.70
C ARG A 20 5.61 17.69 6.43
N ALA A 21 4.44 17.55 5.83
CA ALA A 21 3.18 17.90 6.49
C ALA A 21 2.92 17.02 7.73
N ILE A 22 3.15 15.71 7.63
CA ILE A 22 3.04 14.80 8.78
C ILE A 22 4.08 15.14 9.85
N ASP A 23 5.31 15.44 9.42
CA ASP A 23 6.41 15.75 10.34
C ASP A 23 6.14 17.01 11.17
N VAL A 24 5.58 18.06 10.58
CA VAL A 24 5.15 19.26 11.33
C VAL A 24 4.15 18.92 12.44
N MET A 25 3.34 17.88 12.25
CA MET A 25 2.32 17.44 13.21
C MET A 25 2.83 16.33 14.15
N LYS A 26 4.12 16.02 14.17
CA LYS A 26 4.65 14.82 14.84
C LYS A 26 4.83 14.95 16.36
N GLU A 27 4.48 16.04 16.99
CA GLU A 27 4.60 16.19 18.44
C GLU A 27 3.98 14.98 19.17
N GLY A 28 4.80 14.30 19.98
CA GLY A 28 4.44 13.05 20.63
C GLY A 28 4.33 11.83 19.70
N HIS A 29 4.91 11.86 18.51
CA HIS A 29 5.02 10.69 17.63
C HIS A 29 5.95 9.65 18.24
N ASP A 30 5.54 8.38 18.18
CA ASP A 30 6.21 7.25 18.83
C ASP A 30 7.01 6.36 17.86
N GLY A 31 7.15 6.77 16.60
CA GLY A 31 7.83 5.97 15.57
C GLY A 31 7.03 4.75 15.08
N SER A 32 5.75 4.64 15.40
CA SER A 32 4.92 3.48 15.04
C SER A 32 4.76 3.26 13.53
N GLY A 33 5.09 4.27 12.73
CA GLY A 33 5.17 4.12 11.28
C GLY A 33 4.58 5.26 10.47
N VAL A 34 4.86 5.18 9.18
CA VAL A 34 4.37 6.09 8.15
C VAL A 34 3.86 5.29 6.97
N GLY A 35 2.82 5.80 6.33
CA GLY A 35 2.34 5.26 5.08
C GLY A 35 1.91 6.34 4.11
N LEU A 36 2.11 6.03 2.84
CA LEU A 36 1.79 6.85 1.69
C LEU A 36 0.99 6.02 0.69
N PHE A 37 -0.04 6.59 0.13
CA PHE A 37 -0.74 6.12 -1.05
C PHE A 37 -0.65 7.21 -2.11
N LEU A 38 -0.11 6.86 -3.27
CA LEU A 38 0.12 7.72 -4.40
C LEU A 38 -0.73 7.21 -5.56
N THR A 39 -1.53 8.08 -6.17
CA THR A 39 -2.29 7.79 -7.39
C THR A 39 -2.38 9.01 -8.29
N ASP A 40 -2.83 8.85 -9.52
CA ASP A 40 -2.63 9.81 -10.61
C ASP A 40 -1.15 10.17 -10.73
N LEU A 41 -0.36 9.10 -10.98
CA LEU A 41 1.09 9.14 -10.94
C LEU A 41 1.66 10.03 -12.05
N GLY A 42 2.74 10.72 -11.72
CA GLY A 42 3.54 11.53 -12.64
C GLY A 42 4.86 10.85 -13.03
N GLY A 43 5.77 11.64 -13.60
CA GLY A 43 7.08 11.15 -14.04
C GLY A 43 6.99 10.01 -15.05
N GLU A 44 7.87 9.04 -14.93
CA GLU A 44 7.91 7.86 -15.81
C GLU A 44 6.63 7.00 -15.70
N PHE A 45 6.02 6.94 -14.51
CA PHE A 45 4.82 6.15 -14.27
C PHE A 45 3.57 6.67 -14.99
N GLN A 46 3.57 7.93 -15.41
CA GLN A 46 2.50 8.51 -16.23
C GLN A 46 2.27 7.75 -17.54
N ASN A 47 3.30 7.07 -18.06
CA ASN A 47 3.22 6.27 -19.29
C ASN A 47 2.55 4.90 -19.07
N PHE A 48 2.26 4.53 -17.83
CA PHE A 48 1.81 3.19 -17.42
C PHE A 48 0.52 3.21 -16.58
N LYS A 49 -0.40 4.15 -16.88
CA LYS A 49 -1.62 4.34 -16.09
C LYS A 49 -2.56 3.14 -16.07
N GLU A 50 -2.57 2.38 -17.14
CA GLU A 50 -3.46 1.21 -17.28
C GLU A 50 -2.78 -0.11 -16.86
N GLU A 51 -1.46 -0.12 -16.72
CA GLU A 51 -0.70 -1.30 -16.36
C GLU A 51 -0.61 -1.48 -14.83
N PRO A 52 -0.60 -2.73 -14.33
CA PRO A 52 -0.52 -2.99 -12.90
C PRO A 52 0.88 -2.66 -12.36
N ILE A 53 0.90 -1.86 -11.31
CA ILE A 53 2.10 -1.43 -10.60
C ILE A 53 2.16 -2.16 -9.26
N LEU A 54 3.23 -2.91 -9.05
CA LEU A 54 3.54 -3.57 -7.79
C LEU A 54 4.44 -2.68 -6.95
N SER A 55 4.13 -2.54 -5.67
CA SER A 55 5.01 -1.89 -4.70
C SER A 55 5.14 -2.67 -3.40
N GLY A 56 6.35 -2.72 -2.85
CA GLY A 56 6.61 -3.44 -1.61
C GLY A 56 8.09 -3.54 -1.23
N ILE A 57 8.34 -4.20 -0.11
CA ILE A 57 9.68 -4.46 0.42
C ILE A 57 9.98 -5.95 0.24
N PHE A 58 11.17 -6.26 -0.26
CA PHE A 58 11.56 -7.63 -0.58
C PHE A 58 12.99 -7.92 -0.11
N SER A 59 13.17 -9.06 0.54
CA SER A 59 14.49 -9.65 0.71
C SER A 59 15.05 -10.10 -0.65
N ASN A 60 16.34 -10.40 -0.72
CA ASN A 60 16.92 -10.93 -1.95
C ASN A 60 16.29 -12.28 -2.36
N GLU A 61 15.88 -13.11 -1.41
CA GLU A 61 15.17 -14.35 -1.69
C GLU A 61 13.71 -14.08 -2.08
N GLY A 62 13.04 -13.14 -1.39
CA GLY A 62 11.70 -12.68 -1.75
C GLY A 62 11.60 -12.16 -3.17
N LEU A 63 12.64 -11.46 -3.66
CA LEU A 63 12.68 -11.03 -5.07
C LEU A 63 12.72 -12.20 -6.05
N LYS A 64 13.48 -13.26 -5.76
CA LYS A 64 13.52 -14.46 -6.62
C LYS A 64 12.16 -15.17 -6.62
N ASN A 65 11.51 -15.25 -5.46
CA ASN A 65 10.17 -15.83 -5.35
C ASN A 65 9.13 -15.01 -6.10
N LEU A 66 9.20 -13.67 -5.99
CA LEU A 66 8.38 -12.76 -6.80
C LEU A 66 8.60 -12.99 -8.30
N ASP A 67 9.85 -13.00 -8.75
CA ASP A 67 10.18 -13.16 -10.17
C ASP A 67 9.64 -14.50 -10.72
N ARG A 68 9.83 -15.59 -9.98
CA ARG A 68 9.29 -16.90 -10.35
C ARG A 68 7.77 -16.88 -10.43
N PHE A 69 7.09 -16.40 -9.39
CA PHE A 69 5.64 -16.34 -9.35
C PHE A 69 5.07 -15.51 -10.50
N MET A 70 5.65 -14.33 -10.79
CA MET A 70 5.16 -13.46 -11.86
C MET A 70 5.36 -14.08 -13.25
N ILE A 71 6.46 -14.78 -13.46
CA ILE A 71 6.70 -15.55 -14.69
C ILE A 71 5.68 -16.70 -14.83
N ASP A 72 5.43 -17.44 -13.76
CA ASP A 72 4.45 -18.55 -13.75
C ASP A 72 3.01 -18.07 -13.99
N GLN A 73 2.74 -16.79 -13.76
CA GLN A 73 1.46 -16.11 -14.03
C GLN A 73 1.47 -15.29 -15.34
N ASP A 74 2.48 -15.46 -16.18
CA ASP A 74 2.66 -14.77 -17.47
C ASP A 74 2.72 -13.23 -17.40
N PHE A 75 3.07 -12.66 -16.24
CA PHE A 75 3.34 -11.23 -16.11
C PHE A 75 4.76 -10.89 -16.54
N MET A 76 4.90 -9.98 -17.50
CA MET A 76 6.20 -9.47 -17.95
C MET A 76 6.50 -8.08 -17.39
N VAL A 77 7.74 -7.87 -16.93
CA VAL A 77 8.16 -6.55 -16.40
C VAL A 77 8.39 -5.58 -17.55
N LYS A 78 7.63 -4.46 -17.55
CA LYS A 78 7.80 -3.32 -18.49
C LYS A 78 8.76 -2.25 -17.96
N TYR A 79 8.67 -1.96 -16.67
CA TYR A 79 9.49 -0.95 -16.00
C TYR A 79 9.77 -1.35 -14.56
N LYS A 80 10.92 -0.97 -14.04
CA LYS A 80 11.28 -1.21 -12.64
C LYS A 80 12.06 -0.05 -12.05
N LEU A 81 11.65 0.37 -10.88
CA LEU A 81 12.37 1.25 -9.99
C LEU A 81 12.74 0.46 -8.73
N SER A 82 14.02 0.22 -8.53
CA SER A 82 14.53 -0.43 -7.32
C SER A 82 15.19 0.62 -6.43
N ILE A 83 14.65 0.79 -5.25
CA ILE A 83 15.18 1.67 -4.24
C ILE A 83 15.98 0.80 -3.27
N LYS A 84 17.27 1.07 -3.16
CA LYS A 84 18.10 0.48 -2.10
C LYS A 84 18.06 1.41 -0.90
N PRO A 85 17.47 0.97 0.23
CA PRO A 85 17.49 1.76 1.44
C PRO A 85 18.91 2.07 1.90
N ALA A 86 19.10 3.13 2.65
CA ALA A 86 20.40 3.47 3.21
C ALA A 86 20.94 2.32 4.08
N LYS A 87 22.27 2.22 4.21
CA LYS A 87 22.91 1.10 4.93
C LYS A 87 22.49 1.01 6.40
N THR A 88 22.24 2.15 7.02
CA THR A 88 21.85 2.25 8.43
C THR A 88 20.39 2.67 8.51
N PRO A 89 19.49 1.81 9.00
CA PRO A 89 18.11 2.18 9.23
C PRO A 89 18.00 3.19 10.38
N PRO A 90 16.96 4.03 10.40
CA PRO A 90 16.64 4.87 11.56
C PRO A 90 16.34 4.04 12.80
N ALA A 91 16.42 4.66 13.98
CA ALA A 91 16.05 4.01 15.22
C ALA A 91 14.60 3.48 15.16
N GLY A 92 14.40 2.22 15.54
CA GLY A 92 13.10 1.54 15.51
C GLY A 92 12.68 1.03 14.14
N THR A 93 13.39 1.36 13.07
CA THR A 93 13.10 0.87 11.71
C THR A 93 13.88 -0.40 11.43
N PRO A 94 13.26 -1.50 10.97
CA PRO A 94 13.98 -2.69 10.55
C PRO A 94 14.88 -2.43 9.34
N LYS A 95 15.98 -3.19 9.27
CA LYS A 95 16.83 -3.16 8.07
C LYS A 95 16.11 -3.82 6.91
N ARG A 96 16.05 -3.13 5.77
CA ARG A 96 15.43 -3.60 4.53
C ARG A 96 16.48 -3.80 3.44
N ASP A 97 16.29 -4.83 2.61
CA ASP A 97 17.21 -5.10 1.50
C ASP A 97 16.84 -4.29 0.25
N ASN A 98 15.57 -4.35 -0.15
CA ASN A 98 15.09 -3.72 -1.38
C ASN A 98 13.68 -3.16 -1.18
N TYR A 99 13.47 -1.94 -1.61
CA TYR A 99 12.15 -1.39 -1.87
C TYR A 99 11.92 -1.40 -3.39
N VAL A 100 10.86 -2.04 -3.85
CA VAL A 100 10.63 -2.34 -5.26
C VAL A 100 9.33 -1.74 -5.73
N ILE A 101 9.38 -1.06 -6.87
CA ILE A 101 8.22 -0.64 -7.64
C ILE A 101 8.41 -1.18 -9.05
N ARG A 102 7.48 -1.99 -9.53
CA ARG A 102 7.54 -2.61 -10.86
C ARG A 102 6.22 -2.46 -11.59
N VAL A 103 6.30 -2.11 -12.85
CA VAL A 103 5.18 -2.12 -13.79
C VAL A 103 5.23 -3.42 -14.56
N TYR A 104 4.08 -4.06 -14.70
CA TYR A 104 3.95 -5.31 -15.44
C TYR A 104 3.01 -5.14 -16.62
N GLU A 105 3.24 -5.91 -17.66
CA GLU A 105 2.28 -6.19 -18.72
C GLU A 105 1.28 -7.24 -18.23
N TYR A 106 0.01 -7.09 -18.61
CA TYR A 106 -0.98 -8.12 -18.33
C TYR A 106 -0.69 -9.41 -19.09
N PRO A 107 -1.01 -10.58 -18.53
CA PRO A 107 -0.98 -11.84 -19.26
C PRO A 107 -1.81 -11.75 -20.55
N ALA A 108 -1.29 -12.29 -21.66
CA ALA A 108 -1.99 -12.26 -22.93
C ALA A 108 -3.37 -12.95 -22.88
N GLU A 109 -3.52 -13.96 -22.03
CA GLU A 109 -4.81 -14.65 -21.81
C GLU A 109 -5.89 -13.77 -21.17
N TRP A 110 -5.53 -12.57 -20.65
CA TRP A 110 -6.49 -11.61 -20.10
C TRP A 110 -7.03 -10.66 -21.16
N GLU A 111 -6.53 -10.75 -22.40
CA GLU A 111 -7.04 -9.95 -23.51
C GLU A 111 -8.52 -10.31 -23.76
N GLY A 112 -9.36 -9.29 -23.85
CA GLY A 112 -10.80 -9.46 -24.05
C GLY A 112 -11.63 -9.73 -22.77
N LEU A 113 -11.01 -9.84 -21.61
CA LEU A 113 -11.76 -9.91 -20.36
C LEU A 113 -12.45 -8.57 -20.05
N SER A 114 -13.55 -8.63 -19.32
CA SER A 114 -14.20 -7.43 -18.78
C SER A 114 -13.30 -6.73 -17.76
N LYS A 115 -13.50 -5.43 -17.59
CA LYS A 115 -12.73 -4.65 -16.59
C LYS A 115 -12.90 -5.23 -15.19
N GLU A 116 -14.08 -5.69 -14.84
CA GLU A 116 -14.39 -6.30 -13.54
C GLU A 116 -13.64 -7.60 -13.33
N GLU A 117 -13.54 -8.45 -14.35
CA GLU A 117 -12.75 -9.70 -14.28
C GLU A 117 -11.25 -9.40 -14.11
N VAL A 118 -10.70 -8.45 -14.87
CA VAL A 118 -9.31 -8.01 -14.74
C VAL A 118 -9.03 -7.51 -13.31
N LYS A 119 -9.89 -6.65 -12.77
CA LYS A 119 -9.79 -6.15 -11.40
C LYS A 119 -9.83 -7.27 -10.36
N PHE A 120 -10.74 -8.21 -10.52
CA PHE A 120 -10.86 -9.36 -9.62
C PHE A 120 -9.60 -10.24 -9.68
N ARG A 121 -9.11 -10.56 -10.87
CA ARG A 121 -7.88 -11.36 -11.04
C ARG A 121 -6.65 -10.66 -10.45
N LEU A 122 -6.49 -9.35 -10.67
CA LEU A 122 -5.42 -8.58 -10.06
C LEU A 122 -5.46 -8.64 -8.53
N MET A 123 -6.65 -8.47 -7.95
CA MET A 123 -6.83 -8.62 -6.50
C MET A 123 -6.39 -10.03 -6.04
N MET A 124 -6.76 -11.08 -6.76
CA MET A 124 -6.37 -12.45 -6.39
C MET A 124 -4.87 -12.66 -6.47
N VAL A 125 -4.19 -12.14 -7.51
CA VAL A 125 -2.73 -12.17 -7.63
C VAL A 125 -2.07 -11.41 -6.46
N GLN A 126 -2.56 -10.22 -6.15
CA GLN A 126 -2.07 -9.45 -4.99
C GLN A 126 -2.18 -10.24 -3.68
N LEU A 127 -3.31 -10.90 -3.44
CA LEU A 127 -3.54 -11.68 -2.23
C LEU A 127 -2.66 -12.92 -2.16
N GLN A 128 -2.42 -13.59 -3.29
CA GLN A 128 -1.51 -14.75 -3.35
C GLN A 128 -0.07 -14.33 -3.03
N LEU A 129 0.44 -13.27 -3.67
CA LEU A 129 1.77 -12.72 -3.40
C LEU A 129 1.93 -12.32 -1.93
N ARG A 130 0.92 -11.68 -1.36
CA ARG A 130 0.92 -11.29 0.04
C ARG A 130 1.03 -12.49 0.96
N ARG A 131 0.23 -13.54 0.74
CA ARG A 131 0.27 -14.78 1.53
C ARG A 131 1.63 -15.48 1.47
N MET A 132 2.30 -15.46 0.32
CA MET A 132 3.63 -16.07 0.16
C MET A 132 4.67 -15.39 1.07
N GLY A 133 4.58 -14.07 1.26
CA GLY A 133 5.55 -13.32 2.05
C GLY A 133 5.21 -13.16 3.53
N GLU A 134 3.96 -13.39 3.94
CA GLU A 134 3.51 -13.16 5.32
C GLU A 134 4.16 -14.13 6.33
N GLN A 135 4.58 -15.31 5.90
CA GLN A 135 5.09 -16.33 6.81
C GLN A 135 6.53 -16.05 7.29
N ASP A 136 7.35 -15.46 6.42
CA ASP A 136 8.79 -15.27 6.65
C ASP A 136 9.25 -13.82 6.49
N GLU A 137 8.31 -12.90 6.26
CA GLU A 137 8.56 -11.48 5.96
C GLU A 137 9.49 -11.24 4.77
N SER A 138 9.69 -12.24 3.92
CA SER A 138 10.55 -12.12 2.73
C SER A 138 9.98 -11.19 1.67
N MET A 139 8.65 -11.04 1.65
CA MET A 139 7.91 -10.18 0.74
C MET A 139 6.81 -9.42 1.50
N LEU A 140 6.97 -8.13 1.64
CA LEU A 140 5.98 -7.22 2.23
C LEU A 140 5.31 -6.44 1.10
N LEU A 141 4.28 -7.03 0.50
CA LEU A 141 3.54 -6.44 -0.62
C LEU A 141 2.50 -5.43 -0.11
N PHE A 142 2.50 -4.22 -0.65
CA PHE A 142 1.58 -3.16 -0.26
C PHE A 142 0.49 -2.90 -1.29
N SER A 143 0.84 -2.90 -2.59
CA SER A 143 -0.12 -2.76 -3.68
C SER A 143 0.32 -3.52 -4.93
N PHE A 144 -0.67 -3.97 -5.70
CA PHE A 144 -0.51 -4.44 -7.07
C PHE A 144 -1.74 -3.98 -7.85
N TRP A 145 -1.68 -2.76 -8.40
CA TRP A 145 -2.84 -2.11 -8.99
C TRP A 145 -2.41 -1.04 -10.01
N PRO A 146 -3.21 -0.80 -11.09
CA PRO A 146 -2.93 0.29 -12.02
C PRO A 146 -2.90 1.65 -11.34
N ASP A 147 -1.96 2.48 -11.74
CA ASP A 147 -1.81 3.87 -11.28
C ASP A 147 -1.76 4.04 -9.76
N VAL A 148 -1.22 3.05 -9.03
CA VAL A 148 -1.10 3.07 -7.56
C VAL A 148 0.29 2.66 -7.11
N ILE A 149 0.90 3.47 -6.26
CA ILE A 149 2.11 3.13 -5.50
C ILE A 149 1.81 3.32 -4.01
N MET A 150 2.10 2.31 -3.21
CA MET A 150 2.05 2.41 -1.75
C MET A 150 3.42 2.26 -1.13
N ILE A 151 3.68 3.09 -0.14
CA ILE A 151 4.91 3.08 0.65
C ILE A 151 4.53 3.00 2.12
N LYS A 152 5.06 2.00 2.81
CA LYS A 152 4.86 1.83 4.25
C LYS A 152 6.18 1.50 4.92
N GLU A 153 6.45 2.07 6.08
CA GLU A 153 7.55 1.65 6.94
C GLU A 153 7.28 2.05 8.40
N VAL A 154 7.91 1.32 9.32
CA VAL A 154 7.96 1.65 10.74
C VAL A 154 9.05 2.70 10.96
N GLY A 155 8.79 3.75 11.71
CA GLY A 155 9.75 4.79 12.04
C GLY A 155 9.19 6.21 11.95
N ASP A 156 10.07 7.18 12.19
CA ASP A 156 9.77 8.61 12.07
C ASP A 156 9.62 9.00 10.58
N PRO A 157 8.65 9.84 10.21
CA PRO A 157 8.37 10.17 8.81
C PRO A 157 9.56 10.69 8.01
N LEU A 158 10.30 11.67 8.53
CA LEU A 158 11.46 12.23 7.82
C LEU A 158 12.61 11.24 7.74
N ALA A 159 12.89 10.53 8.83
CA ALA A 159 13.96 9.53 8.88
C ALA A 159 13.68 8.35 7.93
N VAL A 160 12.41 7.90 7.85
CA VAL A 160 11.97 6.88 6.88
C VAL A 160 12.10 7.39 5.45
N ALA A 161 11.69 8.64 5.18
CA ALA A 161 11.79 9.21 3.83
C ALA A 161 13.24 9.32 3.36
N GLU A 162 14.17 9.69 4.23
CA GLU A 162 15.61 9.71 3.96
C GLU A 162 16.16 8.29 3.75
N TYR A 163 15.82 7.36 4.65
CA TYR A 163 16.22 5.97 4.58
C TYR A 163 15.83 5.29 3.27
N LEU A 164 14.60 5.52 2.80
CA LEU A 164 14.07 5.00 1.55
C LEU A 164 14.41 5.88 0.34
N GLY A 165 14.99 7.08 0.54
CA GLY A 165 15.32 8.00 -0.54
C GLY A 165 14.08 8.42 -1.34
N LEU A 166 13.02 8.88 -0.66
CA LEU A 166 11.75 9.22 -1.30
C LEU A 166 11.78 10.56 -2.06
N ASP A 167 12.80 11.40 -1.83
CA ASP A 167 12.98 12.65 -2.56
C ASP A 167 13.63 12.39 -3.93
N ARG A 168 12.81 11.90 -4.85
CA ARG A 168 13.24 11.58 -6.21
C ARG A 168 12.19 11.95 -7.24
N LYS A 169 12.65 12.38 -8.39
CA LYS A 169 11.79 12.85 -9.50
C LYS A 169 10.88 11.76 -10.10
N GLU A 170 11.26 10.49 -9.94
CA GLU A 170 10.49 9.35 -10.44
C GLU A 170 9.23 9.10 -9.59
N LEU A 171 9.23 9.52 -8.33
CA LEU A 171 8.09 9.37 -7.42
C LEU A 171 7.34 10.69 -7.31
N THR A 172 6.35 10.88 -8.16
CA THR A 172 5.43 12.02 -8.09
C THR A 172 4.00 11.58 -8.33
N ALA A 173 3.03 12.29 -7.75
CA ALA A 173 1.61 12.00 -7.92
C ALA A 173 0.77 13.27 -7.76
N ARG A 174 -0.43 13.30 -8.37
CA ARG A 174 -1.39 14.38 -8.17
C ARG A 174 -2.30 14.16 -6.98
N VAL A 175 -2.46 12.91 -6.56
CA VAL A 175 -3.24 12.55 -5.38
C VAL A 175 -2.36 11.79 -4.41
N ILE A 176 -2.22 12.33 -3.20
CA ILE A 176 -1.41 11.73 -2.13
C ILE A 176 -2.27 11.65 -0.87
N LEU A 177 -2.42 10.44 -0.33
CA LEU A 177 -2.99 10.20 0.99
C LEU A 177 -1.89 9.62 1.90
N SER A 178 -1.73 10.16 3.09
CA SER A 178 -0.66 9.75 3.99
C SER A 178 -1.08 9.77 5.45
N GLN A 179 -0.39 8.95 6.24
CA GLN A 179 -0.57 8.93 7.68
C GLN A 179 0.77 8.72 8.40
N GLY A 180 1.01 9.53 9.44
CA GLY A 180 1.95 9.21 10.52
C GLY A 180 1.19 8.46 11.60
N ARG A 181 1.45 7.15 11.72
CA ARG A 181 0.78 6.30 12.70
C ARG A 181 1.30 6.58 14.10
N GLN A 182 0.41 6.64 15.07
CA GLN A 182 0.75 6.51 16.48
C GLN A 182 0.06 5.27 17.03
N ASN A 183 0.85 4.40 17.65
CA ASN A 183 0.31 3.19 18.26
C ASN A 183 -0.45 3.56 19.55
N THR A 184 -1.58 2.90 19.76
CA THR A 184 -2.37 3.06 21.00
C THR A 184 -2.38 1.75 21.79
N ASN A 185 -2.99 0.70 21.26
CA ASN A 185 -3.24 -0.53 21.99
C ASN A 185 -2.71 -1.79 21.29
N TYR A 186 -2.05 -1.65 20.15
CA TYR A 186 -1.65 -2.80 19.33
C TYR A 186 -0.13 -2.82 19.12
N ALA A 187 0.43 -4.00 18.83
CA ALA A 187 1.84 -4.11 18.48
C ALA A 187 2.20 -3.27 17.24
N ILE A 188 3.43 -2.73 17.21
CA ILE A 188 3.92 -2.03 16.03
C ILE A 188 4.06 -3.05 14.91
N ASN A 189 3.34 -2.82 13.81
CA ASN A 189 3.31 -3.70 12.65
C ASN A 189 3.20 -2.85 11.38
N ILE A 190 4.04 -3.14 10.41
CA ILE A 190 4.08 -2.40 9.13
C ILE A 190 2.75 -2.50 8.36
N TYR A 191 2.04 -3.62 8.43
CA TYR A 191 0.75 -3.78 7.77
C TYR A 191 -0.35 -2.94 8.42
N ALA A 192 -0.21 -2.59 9.70
CA ALA A 192 -1.12 -1.69 10.39
C ALA A 192 -0.86 -0.20 10.09
N CYS A 193 0.22 0.12 9.36
CA CYS A 193 0.42 1.48 8.84
C CYS A 193 -0.61 1.79 7.75
N HIS A 194 -1.32 2.90 7.91
CA HIS A 194 -2.26 3.38 6.90
C HIS A 194 -1.50 4.02 5.71
N PRO A 195 -2.16 4.18 4.55
CA PRO A 195 -3.51 3.76 4.21
C PRO A 195 -3.65 2.23 4.06
N PHE A 196 -4.86 1.71 4.29
CA PHE A 196 -5.25 0.36 3.87
C PHE A 196 -5.73 0.38 2.44
N PHE A 197 -5.54 -0.72 1.72
CA PHE A 197 -5.81 -0.77 0.28
C PHE A 197 -6.31 -2.15 -0.15
N ILE A 198 -7.38 -2.17 -0.94
CA ILE A 198 -7.84 -3.34 -1.67
C ILE A 198 -8.57 -2.91 -2.95
N GLN A 199 -8.23 -3.52 -4.07
CA GLN A 199 -8.94 -3.41 -5.36
C GLN A 199 -9.29 -1.95 -5.76
N GLY A 200 -8.27 -1.06 -5.72
CA GLY A 200 -8.43 0.34 -6.08
C GLY A 200 -8.98 1.25 -4.97
N MET A 201 -9.39 0.71 -3.84
CA MET A 201 -9.93 1.46 -2.72
C MET A 201 -8.89 1.63 -1.63
N ALA A 202 -8.70 2.86 -1.18
CA ALA A 202 -7.80 3.19 -0.07
C ALA A 202 -8.52 3.97 1.01
N SER A 203 -8.19 3.69 2.26
CA SER A 203 -8.65 4.50 3.40
C SER A 203 -7.57 4.74 4.43
N ALA A 204 -7.65 5.88 5.09
CA ALA A 204 -6.86 6.21 6.26
C ALA A 204 -7.76 6.90 7.29
N THR A 205 -7.60 6.55 8.54
CA THR A 205 -8.42 7.09 9.64
C THR A 205 -7.55 7.64 10.76
N ASN A 206 -8.09 8.54 11.52
CA ASN A 206 -7.48 9.07 12.74
C ASN A 206 -8.52 9.07 13.85
N GLY A 207 -8.57 7.98 14.61
CA GLY A 207 -9.52 7.75 15.68
C GLY A 207 -9.59 6.28 16.06
N GLU A 208 -10.41 5.96 17.04
CA GLU A 208 -10.71 4.59 17.46
C GLU A 208 -12.10 4.18 16.99
N ASN A 209 -12.21 2.98 16.45
CA ASN A 209 -13.49 2.40 16.04
C ASN A 209 -14.10 1.60 17.19
N THR A 210 -15.06 2.17 17.86
CA THR A 210 -15.75 1.50 19.00
C THR A 210 -16.60 0.29 18.57
N ALA A 211 -16.96 0.19 17.29
CA ALA A 211 -17.68 -0.95 16.71
C ALA A 211 -16.74 -1.99 16.05
N PHE A 212 -15.44 -1.94 16.34
CA PHE A 212 -14.44 -2.80 15.70
C PHE A 212 -14.73 -4.29 15.83
N VAL A 213 -15.05 -4.77 17.03
CA VAL A 213 -15.22 -6.20 17.30
C VAL A 213 -16.33 -6.82 16.44
N PRO A 214 -17.58 -6.31 16.45
CA PRO A 214 -18.64 -6.88 15.62
C PRO A 214 -18.36 -6.77 14.11
N ILE A 215 -17.71 -5.71 13.65
CA ILE A 215 -17.33 -5.58 12.23
C ILE A 215 -16.24 -6.60 11.87
N ARG A 216 -15.23 -6.77 12.71
CA ARG A 216 -14.19 -7.79 12.53
C ARG A 216 -14.79 -9.19 12.46
N GLU A 217 -15.70 -9.54 13.35
CA GLU A 217 -16.38 -10.83 13.36
C GLU A 217 -17.21 -11.04 12.09
N PHE A 218 -17.92 -10.01 11.64
CA PHE A 218 -18.65 -10.02 10.37
C PHE A 218 -17.73 -10.31 9.19
N LEU A 219 -16.61 -9.58 9.06
CA LEU A 219 -15.65 -9.75 7.98
C LEU A 219 -14.98 -11.14 8.04
N SER A 220 -14.54 -11.56 9.22
CA SER A 220 -13.85 -12.84 9.44
C SER A 220 -14.76 -14.03 9.17
N SER A 221 -16.02 -14.00 9.63
CA SER A 221 -16.98 -15.11 9.44
C SER A 221 -17.37 -15.32 7.97
N ARG A 222 -17.20 -14.31 7.14
CA ARG A 222 -17.49 -14.36 5.70
C ARG A 222 -16.26 -14.53 4.82
N ASN A 223 -15.07 -14.69 5.41
CA ASN A 223 -13.81 -14.81 4.68
C ASN A 223 -13.63 -13.70 3.63
N PHE A 224 -13.83 -12.45 4.03
CA PHE A 224 -13.64 -11.32 3.13
C PHE A 224 -12.25 -11.31 2.52
N PRO A 225 -12.11 -11.16 1.20
CA PRO A 225 -10.82 -11.17 0.54
C PRO A 225 -9.90 -10.08 1.09
N GLY A 226 -8.66 -10.45 1.42
CA GLY A 226 -7.61 -9.52 1.83
C GLY A 226 -7.76 -8.90 3.22
N TYR A 227 -8.82 -9.18 3.96
CA TYR A 227 -8.90 -8.78 5.35
C TYR A 227 -7.88 -9.57 6.18
N THR A 228 -6.99 -8.86 6.84
CA THR A 228 -5.86 -9.48 7.54
C THR A 228 -6.16 -9.82 8.98
N GLY A 229 -7.08 -9.09 9.59
CA GLY A 229 -7.32 -9.19 11.03
C GLY A 229 -6.12 -8.77 11.90
N TYR A 230 -5.13 -8.09 11.31
CA TYR A 230 -4.00 -7.53 12.07
C TYR A 230 -4.51 -6.44 13.00
N ASN A 231 -5.03 -6.75 14.12
CA ASN A 231 -5.43 -5.90 15.25
C ASN A 231 -5.46 -4.37 14.98
N SER A 232 -5.86 -3.96 13.78
CA SER A 232 -6.13 -2.58 13.43
C SER A 232 -7.63 -2.40 13.27
N ASP A 233 -8.19 -1.57 14.10
CA ASP A 233 -9.61 -1.19 14.06
C ASP A 233 -9.98 -0.42 12.78
N SER A 234 -8.99 0.09 12.07
CA SER A 234 -9.15 0.95 10.89
C SER A 234 -9.16 0.18 9.57
N GLU A 235 -8.60 -1.02 9.50
CA GLU A 235 -8.58 -1.85 8.29
C GLU A 235 -10.00 -2.17 7.81
N VAL A 236 -10.93 -2.31 8.75
CA VAL A 236 -12.33 -2.66 8.46
C VAL A 236 -13.03 -1.66 7.53
N PHE A 237 -12.66 -0.38 7.57
CA PHE A 237 -13.31 0.64 6.73
C PHE A 237 -13.07 0.39 5.25
N THR A 238 -11.84 0.07 4.86
CA THR A 238 -11.53 -0.26 3.45
C THR A 238 -12.30 -1.50 2.99
N HIS A 239 -12.40 -2.51 3.84
CA HIS A 239 -13.11 -3.75 3.51
C HIS A 239 -14.63 -3.62 3.50
N ILE A 240 -15.22 -2.79 4.36
CA ILE A 240 -16.65 -2.48 4.29
C ILE A 240 -16.95 -1.70 3.00
N LEU A 241 -16.14 -0.71 2.66
CA LEU A 241 -16.29 0.02 1.40
C LEU A 241 -16.22 -0.93 0.20
N HIS A 242 -15.23 -1.81 0.16
CA HIS A 242 -15.08 -2.83 -0.86
C HIS A 242 -16.32 -3.74 -0.96
N TYR A 243 -16.86 -4.18 0.18
CA TYR A 243 -18.07 -4.99 0.24
C TYR A 243 -19.29 -4.25 -0.33
N MET A 244 -19.50 -3.00 0.11
CA MET A 244 -20.63 -2.20 -0.34
C MET A 244 -20.59 -1.97 -1.85
N GLN A 245 -19.43 -1.61 -2.40
CA GLN A 245 -19.32 -1.30 -3.83
C GLN A 245 -19.32 -2.55 -4.72
N ASN A 246 -18.51 -3.56 -4.37
CA ASN A 246 -18.28 -4.68 -5.29
C ASN A 246 -19.23 -5.87 -5.07
N GLN A 247 -19.81 -6.02 -3.88
CA GLN A 247 -20.77 -7.10 -3.62
C GLN A 247 -22.22 -6.63 -3.58
N LEU A 248 -22.48 -5.45 -3.04
CA LEU A 248 -23.84 -4.91 -2.96
C LEU A 248 -24.17 -3.94 -4.10
N GLY A 249 -23.20 -3.54 -4.92
CA GLY A 249 -23.40 -2.59 -6.02
C GLY A 249 -23.83 -1.19 -5.58
N MET A 250 -23.48 -0.79 -4.35
CA MET A 250 -23.83 0.51 -3.79
C MET A 250 -22.90 1.60 -4.31
N GLY A 251 -23.44 2.77 -4.63
CA GLY A 251 -22.62 3.94 -4.98
C GLY A 251 -21.92 4.55 -3.75
N MET A 252 -20.88 5.34 -3.99
CA MET A 252 -20.11 6.01 -2.93
C MET A 252 -20.95 6.94 -2.06
N GLU A 253 -22.04 7.47 -2.58
CA GLU A 253 -22.99 8.33 -1.87
C GLU A 253 -23.74 7.59 -0.75
N MET A 254 -23.67 6.27 -0.74
CA MET A 254 -24.34 5.40 0.24
C MET A 254 -23.40 4.99 1.40
N TYR A 255 -22.12 5.33 1.31
CA TYR A 255 -21.08 5.01 2.31
C TYR A 255 -20.90 6.15 3.35
#